data_06a3ba85a28a62eb623297e3cbfd9226
#
_entry.id   06a3ba85a28a62eb623297e3cbfd9226
#
_cell.length_a   1.000
_cell.length_b   1.000
_cell.length_c   1.000
_cell.angle_alpha   90.00
_cell.angle_beta   90.00
_cell.angle_gamma   90.00
#
_symmetry.space_group_name_H-M   'P 1'
#
loop_
_entity.id
_entity.type
_entity.pdbx_description
1 polymer ?
#
loop_
_entity_poly.entity_id
_entity_poly.type
_entity_poly.pdbx_seq_one_letter_code
_entity_poly.pdbx_strand_id
1 'polypeptide(L)'
;MERMLRIHAERLARHSPKERREDTLRLLEGLQLVDTSEVAVNSARKRIVIVLARLGLVDLEGEGDDGMVGLSEAEMIVESNVRCMDPLMGEWPWNERPMLLISRPPWLRIKDRFRGHPDGSNLRKELSSQLREFKGADGKARFSAIKGNVNLYRLYIERSLQISQRDGRVRLVVPSSVLREKSSLPLRKLLVESNCWDTVWSFPEDSRLLFGGSQGVSVIGITVGEETDVLTSFGPLLVDDISLGRGLSPDAPFLELERGPWSSWTDTSWAVPKMPRDEVSRSRTITAIGRLADKPRLVEEGTGLNPSGRAIKVRVGEVERSVWKKEICDWAGKSDEVPFIRSSHINFIDGKGVVAHPALGPHSENKKSAWKGPGQMSVQSRIVCQSVVNPNAERRLVWAVVPEGCVLGNSVSFLDLPKEVEDGLSEKFGSLEVGLGFLADLLNTEDLDLWSRAWAANNNVNNYEIEMLPFEFAEDGSQFSLLSN
;
A
#
# COMPACT_ATOMS: atom_id res chain seq x y z
N MET A 1 -12.69 22.53 -1.48
CA MET A 1 -13.90 23.34 -1.69
C MET A 1 -13.60 24.84 -1.66
N GLU A 2 -13.30 25.47 -0.53
CA GLU A 2 -13.08 26.93 -0.43
C GLU A 2 -12.14 27.50 -1.50
N ARG A 3 -11.01 26.82 -1.77
CA ARG A 3 -10.08 27.23 -2.82
C ARG A 3 -10.68 27.15 -4.22
N MET A 4 -11.46 26.10 -4.50
CA MET A 4 -12.16 25.95 -5.79
C MET A 4 -13.15 27.10 -5.99
N LEU A 5 -13.88 27.44 -4.95
CA LEU A 5 -14.82 28.59 -4.96
C LEU A 5 -14.07 29.92 -5.18
N ARG A 6 -12.90 30.08 -4.55
CA ARG A 6 -12.06 31.28 -4.73
C ARG A 6 -11.53 31.42 -6.17
N ILE A 7 -11.01 30.34 -6.74
CA ILE A 7 -10.55 30.33 -8.15
C ILE A 7 -11.73 30.67 -9.08
N HIS A 8 -12.90 30.15 -8.80
CA HIS A 8 -14.09 30.45 -9.57
C HIS A 8 -14.46 31.93 -9.47
N ALA A 9 -14.48 32.51 -8.25
CA ALA A 9 -14.75 33.92 -8.05
C ALA A 9 -13.74 34.83 -8.79
N GLU A 10 -12.44 34.49 -8.74
CA GLU A 10 -11.40 35.22 -9.48
C GLU A 10 -11.66 35.23 -11.00
N ARG A 11 -12.14 34.08 -11.51
CA ARG A 11 -12.53 33.95 -12.93
C ARG A 11 -13.73 34.83 -13.25
N LEU A 12 -14.73 34.82 -12.40
CA LEU A 12 -15.98 35.60 -12.57
C LEU A 12 -15.83 37.11 -12.40
N ALA A 13 -14.73 37.57 -11.79
CA ALA A 13 -14.48 38.99 -11.61
C ALA A 13 -14.45 39.81 -12.93
N ARG A 14 -14.28 39.14 -14.07
CA ARG A 14 -14.23 39.75 -15.41
C ARG A 14 -15.59 39.69 -16.15
N HIS A 15 -16.58 39.01 -15.59
CA HIS A 15 -17.87 38.80 -16.21
C HIS A 15 -18.82 39.96 -15.87
N SER A 16 -19.84 40.18 -16.71
CA SER A 16 -20.93 41.11 -16.39
C SER A 16 -21.70 40.63 -15.16
N PRO A 17 -22.41 41.51 -14.45
CA PRO A 17 -23.23 41.13 -13.27
C PRO A 17 -24.17 39.95 -13.58
N LYS A 18 -24.85 39.98 -14.72
CA LYS A 18 -25.78 38.93 -15.13
C LYS A 18 -25.05 37.57 -15.32
N GLU A 19 -23.95 37.55 -16.06
CA GLU A 19 -23.16 36.36 -16.30
C GLU A 19 -22.57 35.83 -14.98
N ARG A 20 -22.12 36.68 -14.09
CA ARG A 20 -21.60 36.32 -12.77
C ARG A 20 -22.66 35.59 -11.95
N ARG A 21 -23.89 36.10 -11.91
CA ARG A 21 -25.01 35.46 -11.20
C ARG A 21 -25.34 34.08 -11.81
N GLU A 22 -25.48 34.00 -13.14
CA GLU A 22 -25.77 32.76 -13.85
C GLU A 22 -24.70 31.69 -13.62
N ASP A 23 -23.41 32.05 -13.69
CA ASP A 23 -22.32 31.12 -13.48
C ASP A 23 -22.17 30.72 -12.00
N THR A 24 -22.52 31.58 -11.06
CA THR A 24 -22.58 31.23 -9.62
C THR A 24 -23.71 30.23 -9.34
N LEU A 25 -24.88 30.40 -9.97
CA LEU A 25 -25.96 29.40 -9.89
C LEU A 25 -25.56 28.07 -10.45
N ARG A 26 -24.96 28.03 -11.64
CA ARG A 26 -24.44 26.79 -12.25
C ARG A 26 -23.42 26.11 -11.36
N LEU A 27 -22.53 26.89 -10.68
CA LEU A 27 -21.57 26.33 -9.73
C LEU A 27 -22.28 25.69 -8.54
N LEU A 28 -23.27 26.36 -7.97
CA LEU A 28 -24.05 25.86 -6.82
C LEU A 28 -24.85 24.61 -7.19
N GLU A 29 -25.51 24.61 -8.34
CA GLU A 29 -26.25 23.45 -8.88
C GLU A 29 -25.37 22.25 -9.15
N GLY A 30 -24.16 22.48 -9.63
CA GLY A 30 -23.18 21.42 -9.91
C GLY A 30 -22.41 20.92 -8.69
N LEU A 31 -22.53 21.57 -7.52
CA LEU A 31 -21.79 21.21 -6.32
C LEU A 31 -22.54 20.17 -5.49
N GLN A 32 -22.16 18.91 -5.57
CA GLN A 32 -22.76 17.80 -4.86
C GLN A 32 -21.86 17.32 -3.71
N LEU A 33 -22.37 17.24 -2.47
CA LEU A 33 -21.66 16.74 -1.31
C LEU A 33 -22.51 15.73 -0.53
N VAL A 34 -21.84 14.70 -0.02
CA VAL A 34 -22.45 13.70 0.87
C VAL A 34 -21.54 13.40 2.06
N ASP A 35 -22.14 13.25 3.21
CA ASP A 35 -21.48 12.76 4.43
C ASP A 35 -22.50 11.98 5.26
N THR A 36 -22.03 11.03 6.06
CA THR A 36 -22.87 10.24 6.98
C THR A 36 -23.20 11.00 8.27
N SER A 37 -22.52 12.10 8.55
CA SER A 37 -22.69 12.93 9.73
C SER A 37 -23.57 14.13 9.43
N GLU A 38 -24.73 14.22 10.05
CA GLU A 38 -25.62 15.35 9.93
C GLU A 38 -24.97 16.66 10.40
N VAL A 39 -24.15 16.58 11.44
CA VAL A 39 -23.38 17.74 11.94
C VAL A 39 -22.40 18.24 10.88
N ALA A 40 -21.70 17.34 10.19
CA ALA A 40 -20.78 17.68 9.11
C ALA A 40 -21.52 18.29 7.91
N VAL A 41 -22.66 17.71 7.53
CA VAL A 41 -23.53 18.22 6.46
C VAL A 41 -23.99 19.65 6.77
N ASN A 42 -24.55 19.89 7.95
CA ASN A 42 -25.03 21.22 8.35
C ASN A 42 -23.88 22.24 8.43
N SER A 43 -22.71 21.81 8.91
CA SER A 43 -21.52 22.67 8.91
C SER A 43 -21.06 23.01 7.48
N ALA A 44 -21.08 22.05 6.56
CA ALA A 44 -20.73 22.24 5.17
C ALA A 44 -21.68 23.21 4.45
N ARG A 45 -22.98 23.03 4.65
CA ARG A 45 -24.02 23.95 4.10
C ARG A 45 -23.75 25.41 4.47
N LYS A 46 -23.62 25.68 5.77
CA LYS A 46 -23.31 27.03 6.28
C LYS A 46 -21.98 27.56 5.72
N ARG A 47 -20.95 26.73 5.70
CA ARG A 47 -19.63 27.15 5.23
C ARG A 47 -19.60 27.50 3.74
N ILE A 48 -20.33 26.77 2.90
CA ILE A 48 -20.46 27.10 1.47
C ILE A 48 -21.02 28.51 1.29
N VAL A 49 -22.16 28.80 1.91
CA VAL A 49 -22.85 30.11 1.81
C VAL A 49 -21.95 31.23 2.32
N ILE A 50 -21.34 31.06 3.50
CA ILE A 50 -20.43 32.06 4.08
C ILE A 50 -19.21 32.33 3.17
N VAL A 51 -18.63 31.31 2.58
CA VAL A 51 -17.49 31.48 1.67
C VAL A 51 -17.90 32.23 0.41
N LEU A 52 -19.03 31.86 -0.19
CA LEU A 52 -19.55 32.56 -1.38
C LEU A 52 -19.88 34.01 -1.10
N ALA A 53 -20.46 34.32 0.06
CA ALA A 53 -20.71 35.70 0.47
C ALA A 53 -19.40 36.49 0.64
N ARG A 54 -18.40 35.93 1.29
CA ARG A 54 -17.07 36.56 1.42
C ARG A 54 -16.37 36.80 0.08
N LEU A 55 -16.73 36.04 -0.94
CA LEU A 55 -16.21 36.18 -2.31
C LEU A 55 -17.08 37.13 -3.17
N GLY A 56 -18.14 37.75 -2.60
CA GLY A 56 -19.03 38.64 -3.31
C GLY A 56 -19.92 37.97 -4.36
N LEU A 57 -20.23 36.66 -4.13
CA LEU A 57 -21.06 35.86 -5.04
C LEU A 57 -22.47 35.60 -4.48
N VAL A 58 -22.66 35.76 -3.16
CA VAL A 58 -23.95 35.65 -2.47
C VAL A 58 -24.18 36.91 -1.65
N ASP A 59 -25.36 37.49 -1.76
CA ASP A 59 -25.83 38.60 -0.97
C ASP A 59 -26.54 38.09 0.30
N LEU A 60 -25.98 38.42 1.47
CA LEU A 60 -26.50 37.97 2.76
C LEU A 60 -27.68 38.78 3.27
N GLU A 61 -27.88 39.99 2.75
CA GLU A 61 -28.87 40.96 3.25
C GLU A 61 -30.04 41.17 2.28
N GLY A 62 -29.96 40.68 1.05
CA GLY A 62 -30.94 40.90 0.00
C GLY A 62 -31.32 39.67 -0.81
N GLU A 63 -32.17 39.89 -1.80
CA GLU A 63 -32.64 38.88 -2.75
C GLU A 63 -31.67 38.65 -3.91
N GLY A 64 -30.50 39.28 -3.87
CA GLY A 64 -29.48 39.23 -4.90
C GLY A 64 -29.56 40.42 -5.86
N ASP A 65 -28.57 41.30 -5.76
CA ASP A 65 -28.38 42.45 -6.64
C ASP A 65 -26.95 42.52 -7.16
N ASP A 66 -26.67 43.32 -8.16
CA ASP A 66 -25.34 43.54 -8.74
C ASP A 66 -24.58 42.25 -9.17
N GLY A 67 -25.30 41.20 -9.60
CA GLY A 67 -24.74 39.97 -10.07
C GLY A 67 -24.42 38.94 -8.97
N MET A 68 -24.94 39.15 -7.76
CA MET A 68 -24.91 38.17 -6.67
C MET A 68 -26.18 37.31 -6.65
N VAL A 69 -26.09 36.13 -6.07
CA VAL A 69 -27.21 35.22 -5.78
C VAL A 69 -27.78 35.61 -4.40
N GLY A 70 -29.09 35.66 -4.25
CA GLY A 70 -29.72 35.94 -2.96
C GLY A 70 -29.51 34.80 -1.96
N LEU A 71 -29.48 35.15 -0.65
CA LEU A 71 -29.23 34.19 0.42
C LEU A 71 -30.22 33.01 0.38
N SER A 72 -31.52 33.29 0.32
CA SER A 72 -32.55 32.22 0.33
C SER A 72 -32.44 31.27 -0.86
N GLU A 73 -32.12 31.78 -2.05
CA GLU A 73 -31.90 30.99 -3.24
C GLU A 73 -30.65 30.10 -3.10
N ALA A 74 -29.53 30.68 -2.62
CA ALA A 74 -28.30 29.95 -2.38
C ALA A 74 -28.47 28.81 -1.32
N GLU A 75 -29.15 29.10 -0.21
CA GLU A 75 -29.45 28.14 0.84
C GLU A 75 -30.29 26.97 0.32
N MET A 76 -31.35 27.23 -0.47
CA MET A 76 -32.21 26.23 -1.04
C MET A 76 -31.45 25.28 -1.96
N ILE A 77 -30.58 25.80 -2.82
CA ILE A 77 -29.75 24.99 -3.73
C ILE A 77 -28.74 24.17 -2.91
N VAL A 78 -28.04 24.80 -1.96
CA VAL A 78 -27.06 24.11 -1.11
C VAL A 78 -27.74 23.01 -0.28
N GLU A 79 -28.95 23.23 0.24
CA GLU A 79 -29.68 22.22 0.99
C GLU A 79 -30.05 21.01 0.14
N SER A 80 -30.43 21.23 -1.13
CA SER A 80 -30.73 20.13 -2.06
C SER A 80 -29.49 19.34 -2.45
N ASN A 81 -28.31 19.96 -2.49
CA ASN A 81 -27.07 19.41 -3.04
C ASN A 81 -26.07 18.95 -1.98
N VAL A 82 -26.30 19.21 -0.70
CA VAL A 82 -25.48 18.74 0.41
C VAL A 82 -26.31 17.84 1.31
N ARG A 83 -26.12 16.52 1.23
CA ARG A 83 -27.03 15.52 1.83
C ARG A 83 -26.35 14.62 2.86
N CYS A 84 -27.11 14.30 3.92
CA CYS A 84 -26.73 13.30 4.90
C CYS A 84 -27.13 11.92 4.38
N MET A 85 -26.13 11.12 3.97
CA MET A 85 -26.35 9.74 3.50
C MET A 85 -25.05 8.94 3.51
N ASP A 86 -25.17 7.61 3.53
CA ASP A 86 -24.04 6.72 3.29
C ASP A 86 -23.84 6.53 1.78
N PRO A 87 -22.80 7.15 1.17
CA PRO A 87 -22.57 7.04 -0.27
C PRO A 87 -22.15 5.64 -0.72
N LEU A 88 -21.72 4.76 0.22
CA LEU A 88 -21.35 3.38 -0.05
C LEU A 88 -22.57 2.49 -0.28
N MET A 89 -23.59 2.64 0.58
CA MET A 89 -24.78 1.79 0.59
C MET A 89 -25.98 2.44 -0.09
N GLY A 90 -26.05 3.77 -0.07
CA GLY A 90 -27.20 4.51 -0.66
C GLY A 90 -27.15 4.56 -2.19
N GLU A 91 -28.32 4.76 -2.79
CA GLU A 91 -28.40 5.16 -4.20
C GLU A 91 -27.93 6.62 -4.34
N TRP A 92 -27.29 6.92 -5.48
CA TRP A 92 -26.83 8.28 -5.76
C TRP A 92 -28.06 9.18 -5.95
N PRO A 93 -28.21 10.26 -5.15
CA PRO A 93 -29.48 10.95 -5.04
C PRO A 93 -29.76 11.98 -6.16
N TRP A 94 -28.81 12.16 -7.05
CA TRP A 94 -28.93 13.10 -8.18
C TRP A 94 -28.92 12.32 -9.50
N ASN A 95 -29.68 12.83 -10.48
CA ASN A 95 -29.72 12.24 -11.83
C ASN A 95 -28.41 12.45 -12.57
N GLU A 96 -27.75 13.57 -12.34
CA GLU A 96 -26.46 13.88 -12.94
C GLU A 96 -25.32 13.26 -12.17
N ARG A 97 -24.42 12.63 -12.90
CA ARG A 97 -23.19 12.05 -12.35
C ARG A 97 -22.08 13.11 -12.36
N PRO A 98 -21.22 13.18 -11.33
CA PRO A 98 -20.15 14.16 -11.28
C PRO A 98 -19.08 13.95 -12.36
N MET A 99 -18.67 15.05 -13.01
CA MET A 99 -17.49 15.10 -13.87
C MET A 99 -16.18 15.10 -13.06
N LEU A 100 -16.22 15.64 -11.85
CA LEU A 100 -15.06 15.67 -10.94
C LEU A 100 -15.50 15.23 -9.56
N LEU A 101 -14.90 14.15 -9.09
CA LEU A 101 -15.09 13.62 -7.75
C LEU A 101 -13.79 13.75 -6.96
N ILE A 102 -13.83 14.42 -5.83
CA ILE A 102 -12.69 14.56 -4.90
C ILE A 102 -13.11 14.06 -3.53
N SER A 103 -12.38 13.12 -2.96
CA SER A 103 -12.71 12.57 -1.64
C SER A 103 -11.49 12.06 -0.88
N ARG A 104 -11.66 11.99 0.44
CA ARG A 104 -10.81 11.23 1.34
C ARG A 104 -11.66 10.17 2.02
N PRO A 105 -11.74 8.96 1.44
CA PRO A 105 -12.56 7.89 1.99
C PRO A 105 -12.08 7.45 3.39
N PRO A 106 -12.95 6.83 4.21
CA PRO A 106 -12.55 6.37 5.54
C PRO A 106 -11.53 5.23 5.48
N TRP A 107 -10.41 5.34 6.19
CA TRP A 107 -9.33 4.34 6.26
C TRP A 107 -9.58 3.37 7.42
N LEU A 108 -10.74 2.74 7.41
CA LEU A 108 -11.18 1.87 8.49
C LEU A 108 -11.44 0.45 7.95
N ARG A 109 -10.90 -0.55 8.64
CA ARG A 109 -11.24 -1.94 8.34
C ARG A 109 -12.62 -2.25 8.88
N ILE A 110 -13.40 -3.04 8.17
CA ILE A 110 -14.73 -3.49 8.62
C ILE A 110 -14.66 -4.12 10.01
N LYS A 111 -13.61 -4.91 10.28
CA LYS A 111 -13.39 -5.54 11.59
C LYS A 111 -13.17 -4.55 12.74
N ASP A 112 -12.68 -3.36 12.45
CA ASP A 112 -12.35 -2.36 13.46
C ASP A 112 -13.48 -1.32 13.64
N ARG A 113 -14.45 -1.26 12.71
CA ARG A 113 -15.57 -0.31 12.75
C ARG A 113 -16.42 -0.42 14.01
N PHE A 114 -16.56 -1.62 14.54
CA PHE A 114 -17.38 -1.89 15.71
C PHE A 114 -16.54 -2.34 16.93
N ARG A 115 -15.26 -1.96 16.97
CA ARG A 115 -14.38 -2.30 18.09
C ARG A 115 -14.88 -1.63 19.37
N GLY A 116 -15.05 -2.42 20.44
CA GLY A 116 -15.57 -1.96 21.73
C GLY A 116 -17.10 -1.90 21.83
N HIS A 117 -17.84 -2.17 20.74
CA HIS A 117 -19.29 -2.30 20.80
C HIS A 117 -19.70 -3.68 21.34
N PRO A 118 -20.67 -3.78 22.29
CA PRO A 118 -21.11 -5.06 22.88
C PRO A 118 -21.50 -6.10 21.83
N ASP A 119 -22.20 -5.68 20.78
CA ASP A 119 -22.64 -6.53 19.67
C ASP A 119 -21.76 -6.41 18.41
N GLY A 120 -20.51 -5.97 18.56
CA GLY A 120 -19.62 -5.67 17.45
C GLY A 120 -19.34 -6.84 16.51
N SER A 121 -19.45 -8.09 16.98
CA SER A 121 -19.27 -9.28 16.14
C SER A 121 -20.42 -9.47 15.15
N ASN A 122 -21.66 -9.32 15.61
CA ASN A 122 -22.86 -9.47 14.76
C ASN A 122 -22.97 -8.31 13.77
N LEU A 123 -22.77 -7.08 14.22
CA LEU A 123 -22.75 -5.90 13.35
C LEU A 123 -21.72 -6.01 12.21
N ARG A 124 -20.54 -6.60 12.48
CA ARG A 124 -19.53 -6.86 11.44
C ARG A 124 -19.99 -7.91 10.43
N LYS A 125 -20.61 -8.98 10.90
CA LYS A 125 -21.13 -10.04 10.03
C LYS A 125 -22.25 -9.50 9.15
N GLU A 126 -23.17 -8.76 9.75
CA GLU A 126 -24.29 -8.12 9.06
C GLU A 126 -23.81 -7.17 7.97
N LEU A 127 -22.94 -6.21 8.29
CA LEU A 127 -22.36 -5.29 7.30
C LEU A 127 -21.62 -6.04 6.19
N SER A 128 -20.87 -7.09 6.54
CA SER A 128 -20.14 -7.89 5.53
C SER A 128 -21.09 -8.65 4.62
N SER A 129 -22.22 -9.15 5.13
CA SER A 129 -23.28 -9.79 4.34
C SER A 129 -23.95 -8.79 3.39
N GLN A 130 -24.41 -7.67 3.95
CA GLN A 130 -25.04 -6.57 3.18
C GLN A 130 -24.16 -6.12 2.02
N LEU A 131 -22.86 -5.88 2.28
CA LEU A 131 -21.91 -5.46 1.24
C LEU A 131 -21.71 -6.51 0.14
N ARG A 132 -21.77 -7.81 0.47
CA ARG A 132 -21.63 -8.91 -0.52
C ARG A 132 -22.91 -9.10 -1.34
N GLU A 133 -24.06 -8.95 -0.71
CA GLU A 133 -25.36 -9.14 -1.31
C GLU A 133 -25.81 -7.91 -2.11
N PHE A 134 -25.18 -6.77 -1.89
CA PHE A 134 -25.55 -5.53 -2.54
C PHE A 134 -25.25 -5.61 -4.05
N LYS A 135 -26.31 -5.50 -4.84
CA LYS A 135 -26.21 -5.58 -6.31
C LYS A 135 -26.27 -4.20 -6.94
N GLY A 136 -25.54 -4.02 -8.01
CA GLY A 136 -25.69 -2.89 -8.90
C GLY A 136 -26.99 -2.96 -9.72
N ALA A 137 -27.28 -1.92 -10.48
CA ALA A 137 -28.43 -1.87 -11.37
C ALA A 137 -28.42 -2.99 -12.45
N ASP A 138 -27.24 -3.52 -12.77
CA ASP A 138 -27.03 -4.65 -13.69
C ASP A 138 -27.23 -6.03 -13.05
N GLY A 139 -27.61 -6.09 -11.77
CA GLY A 139 -27.81 -7.32 -11.02
C GLY A 139 -26.54 -8.03 -10.55
N LYS A 140 -25.35 -7.53 -10.91
CA LYS A 140 -24.06 -8.06 -10.43
C LYS A 140 -23.73 -7.53 -9.05
N ALA A 141 -22.79 -8.20 -8.35
CA ALA A 141 -22.28 -7.69 -7.09
C ALA A 141 -21.72 -6.27 -7.28
N ARG A 142 -22.15 -5.33 -6.43
CA ARG A 142 -21.71 -3.92 -6.54
C ARG A 142 -20.20 -3.76 -6.35
N PHE A 143 -19.59 -4.60 -5.54
CA PHE A 143 -18.18 -4.51 -5.21
C PHE A 143 -17.43 -5.79 -5.57
N SER A 144 -16.36 -5.65 -6.35
CA SER A 144 -15.47 -6.76 -6.73
C SER A 144 -14.39 -7.04 -5.68
N ALA A 145 -14.01 -6.01 -4.91
CA ALA A 145 -12.89 -6.03 -3.97
C ALA A 145 -13.21 -6.54 -2.55
N ILE A 146 -14.33 -7.25 -2.36
CA ILE A 146 -14.78 -7.78 -1.05
C ILE A 146 -14.13 -9.13 -0.71
N LYS A 147 -12.81 -9.27 -0.78
CA LYS A 147 -12.14 -10.50 -0.34
C LYS A 147 -11.23 -10.23 0.86
N GLY A 148 -11.28 -11.10 1.86
CA GLY A 148 -10.42 -11.04 3.04
C GLY A 148 -10.76 -9.90 4.02
N ASN A 149 -9.76 -9.31 4.66
CA ASN A 149 -9.91 -8.17 5.56
C ASN A 149 -10.14 -6.87 4.77
N VAL A 150 -11.38 -6.59 4.45
CA VAL A 150 -11.76 -5.43 3.64
C VAL A 150 -11.58 -4.13 4.42
N ASN A 151 -10.86 -3.18 3.82
CA ASN A 151 -10.79 -1.79 4.27
C ASN A 151 -11.80 -0.97 3.46
N LEU A 152 -12.59 -0.13 4.14
CA LEU A 152 -13.67 0.63 3.52
C LEU A 152 -13.20 1.53 2.37
N TYR A 153 -12.00 2.11 2.44
CA TYR A 153 -11.51 2.98 1.36
C TYR A 153 -11.49 2.28 -0.01
N ARG A 154 -11.27 0.94 -0.05
CA ARG A 154 -11.27 0.18 -1.31
C ARG A 154 -12.64 0.17 -1.97
N LEU A 155 -13.68 -0.03 -1.16
CA LEU A 155 -15.07 0.00 -1.63
C LEU A 155 -15.47 1.42 -2.07
N TYR A 156 -14.98 2.44 -1.36
CA TYR A 156 -15.20 3.83 -1.76
C TYR A 156 -14.51 4.20 -3.08
N ILE A 157 -13.32 3.68 -3.36
CA ILE A 157 -12.68 3.85 -4.68
C ILE A 157 -13.60 3.27 -5.75
N GLU A 158 -13.99 2.00 -5.62
CA GLU A 158 -14.87 1.33 -6.58
C GLU A 158 -16.23 2.06 -6.74
N ARG A 159 -16.80 2.51 -5.61
CA ARG A 159 -18.04 3.31 -5.62
C ARG A 159 -17.87 4.64 -6.33
N SER A 160 -16.75 5.32 -6.12
CA SER A 160 -16.45 6.60 -6.79
C SER A 160 -16.43 6.47 -8.31
N LEU A 161 -15.92 5.36 -8.83
CA LEU A 161 -15.95 5.07 -10.27
C LEU A 161 -17.37 4.83 -10.76
N GLN A 162 -18.20 4.13 -9.98
CA GLN A 162 -19.58 3.81 -10.36
C GLN A 162 -20.51 5.02 -10.40
N ILE A 163 -20.29 6.01 -9.53
CA ILE A 163 -21.13 7.20 -9.47
C ILE A 163 -20.65 8.33 -10.38
N SER A 164 -19.39 8.32 -10.81
CA SER A 164 -18.86 9.28 -11.76
C SER A 164 -19.35 8.99 -13.18
N GLN A 165 -19.45 10.04 -14.01
CA GLN A 165 -19.76 9.85 -15.42
C GLN A 165 -18.56 9.27 -16.19
N ARG A 166 -18.80 8.76 -17.40
CA ARG A 166 -17.72 8.39 -18.31
C ARG A 166 -16.87 9.64 -18.61
N ASP A 167 -15.56 9.47 -18.72
CA ASP A 167 -14.57 10.53 -18.88
C ASP A 167 -14.49 11.51 -17.67
N GLY A 168 -15.25 11.23 -16.62
CA GLY A 168 -15.19 11.95 -15.35
C GLY A 168 -13.88 11.66 -14.61
N ARG A 169 -13.40 12.66 -13.87
CA ARG A 169 -12.15 12.60 -13.12
C ARG A 169 -12.41 12.33 -11.66
N VAL A 170 -11.73 11.31 -11.13
CA VAL A 170 -11.78 10.92 -9.72
C VAL A 170 -10.41 11.17 -9.08
N ARG A 171 -10.38 11.89 -7.95
CA ARG A 171 -9.16 12.20 -7.20
C ARG A 171 -9.38 11.81 -5.73
N LEU A 172 -8.62 10.83 -5.25
CA LEU A 172 -8.83 10.26 -3.92
C LEU A 172 -7.55 10.25 -3.10
N VAL A 173 -7.67 10.64 -1.83
CA VAL A 173 -6.59 10.53 -0.84
C VAL A 173 -6.74 9.18 -0.12
N VAL A 174 -5.79 8.27 -0.33
CA VAL A 174 -5.86 6.87 0.12
C VAL A 174 -4.58 6.42 0.82
N PRO A 175 -4.61 5.35 1.63
CA PRO A 175 -3.39 4.72 2.13
C PRO A 175 -2.52 4.21 0.98
N SER A 176 -1.20 4.44 1.04
CA SER A 176 -0.25 3.97 0.02
C SER A 176 -0.21 2.44 -0.12
N SER A 177 -0.75 1.70 0.86
CA SER A 177 -0.87 0.25 0.79
C SER A 177 -1.70 -0.23 -0.41
N VAL A 178 -2.65 0.57 -0.92
CA VAL A 178 -3.41 0.25 -2.14
C VAL A 178 -2.51 -0.01 -3.34
N LEU A 179 -1.37 0.67 -3.41
CA LEU A 179 -0.44 0.61 -4.52
C LEU A 179 0.24 -0.76 -4.65
N ARG A 180 0.42 -1.50 -3.53
CA ARG A 180 1.27 -2.72 -3.49
C ARG A 180 0.68 -3.91 -2.76
N GLU A 181 -0.24 -3.74 -1.80
CA GLU A 181 -0.82 -4.86 -1.07
C GLU A 181 -1.46 -5.91 -2.00
N LYS A 182 -1.17 -7.21 -1.77
CA LYS A 182 -1.77 -8.33 -2.50
C LYS A 182 -3.31 -8.29 -2.48
N SER A 183 -3.88 -7.91 -1.35
CA SER A 183 -5.33 -7.81 -1.16
C SER A 183 -5.99 -6.68 -1.98
N SER A 184 -5.22 -5.73 -2.53
CA SER A 184 -5.71 -4.65 -3.42
C SER A 184 -5.59 -5.00 -4.91
N LEU A 185 -5.12 -6.20 -5.27
CA LEU A 185 -4.96 -6.63 -6.67
C LEU A 185 -6.25 -6.50 -7.49
N PRO A 186 -7.42 -6.99 -7.05
CA PRO A 186 -8.65 -6.85 -7.83
C PRO A 186 -9.00 -5.39 -8.12
N LEU A 187 -8.75 -4.50 -7.15
CA LEU A 187 -8.97 -3.07 -7.31
C LEU A 187 -8.00 -2.46 -8.33
N ARG A 188 -6.70 -2.77 -8.25
CA ARG A 188 -5.73 -2.29 -9.24
C ARG A 188 -6.05 -2.77 -10.66
N LYS A 189 -6.49 -4.01 -10.82
CA LYS A 189 -6.98 -4.50 -12.11
C LYS A 189 -8.15 -3.65 -12.63
N LEU A 190 -9.12 -3.36 -11.79
CA LEU A 190 -10.25 -2.50 -12.15
C LEU A 190 -9.78 -1.09 -12.57
N LEU A 191 -8.77 -0.53 -11.87
CA LEU A 191 -8.22 0.80 -12.18
C LEU A 191 -7.47 0.83 -13.52
N VAL A 192 -6.77 -0.24 -13.88
CA VAL A 192 -5.92 -0.28 -15.09
C VAL A 192 -6.65 -0.83 -16.30
N GLU A 193 -7.47 -1.88 -16.10
CA GLU A 193 -8.08 -2.64 -17.21
C GLU A 193 -9.47 -2.12 -17.60
N SER A 194 -10.08 -1.25 -16.80
CA SER A 194 -11.43 -0.71 -17.05
C SER A 194 -11.53 0.80 -16.86
N ASN A 195 -10.46 1.42 -16.39
CA ASN A 195 -10.35 2.86 -16.19
C ASN A 195 -8.94 3.33 -16.52
N CYS A 196 -8.75 4.61 -16.76
CA CYS A 196 -7.44 5.21 -16.91
C CYS A 196 -6.93 5.69 -15.54
N TRP A 197 -6.09 4.89 -14.92
CA TRP A 197 -5.35 5.31 -13.72
C TRP A 197 -4.21 6.23 -14.14
N ASP A 198 -4.50 7.51 -14.21
CA ASP A 198 -3.65 8.51 -14.86
C ASP A 198 -2.49 8.99 -13.98
N THR A 199 -2.71 9.13 -12.67
CA THR A 199 -1.67 9.67 -11.78
C THR A 199 -1.67 9.05 -10.38
N VAL A 200 -0.48 9.00 -9.78
CA VAL A 200 -0.26 8.73 -8.36
C VAL A 200 0.67 9.79 -7.79
N TRP A 201 0.30 10.39 -6.65
CA TRP A 201 1.18 11.22 -5.83
C TRP A 201 1.44 10.49 -4.52
N SER A 202 2.67 10.07 -4.28
CA SER A 202 3.06 9.31 -3.09
C SER A 202 3.80 10.18 -2.09
N PHE A 203 3.39 10.09 -0.81
CA PHE A 203 4.00 10.81 0.30
C PHE A 203 4.68 9.82 1.25
N PRO A 204 5.84 10.18 1.86
CA PRO A 204 6.53 9.35 2.83
C PRO A 204 5.66 8.98 4.04
N GLU A 205 6.00 7.87 4.71
CA GLU A 205 5.30 7.41 5.90
C GLU A 205 5.42 8.36 7.10
N ASP A 206 6.47 9.17 7.12
CA ASP A 206 6.74 10.21 8.12
C ASP A 206 6.11 11.56 7.80
N SER A 207 5.34 11.67 6.71
CA SER A 207 4.66 12.90 6.28
C SER A 207 3.50 13.32 7.21
N ARG A 208 3.66 13.15 8.52
CA ARG A 208 2.68 13.54 9.55
C ARG A 208 2.22 14.99 9.44
N LEU A 209 3.07 15.86 8.92
CA LEU A 209 2.77 17.28 8.71
C LEU A 209 1.65 17.51 7.69
N LEU A 210 1.48 16.62 6.71
CA LEU A 210 0.43 16.74 5.69
C LEU A 210 -0.88 16.08 6.11
N PHE A 211 -0.82 14.91 6.76
CA PHE A 211 -2.01 14.06 6.94
C PHE A 211 -2.23 13.55 8.38
N GLY A 212 -1.40 13.91 9.33
CA GLY A 212 -1.56 13.60 10.76
C GLY A 212 -1.50 12.11 11.15
N GLY A 213 -1.09 11.23 10.26
CA GLY A 213 -1.04 9.78 10.46
C GLY A 213 0.37 9.19 10.37
N SER A 214 0.54 7.95 10.82
CA SER A 214 1.79 7.18 10.72
C SER A 214 1.83 6.26 9.48
N GLN A 215 0.83 6.32 8.61
CA GLN A 215 0.74 5.52 7.38
C GLN A 215 1.15 6.36 6.18
N GLY A 216 1.82 5.74 5.23
CA GLY A 216 2.07 6.34 3.93
C GLY A 216 0.74 6.69 3.23
N VAL A 217 0.71 7.86 2.63
CA VAL A 217 -0.47 8.41 1.96
C VAL A 217 -0.19 8.59 0.48
N SER A 218 -1.19 8.34 -0.33
CA SER A 218 -1.14 8.63 -1.77
C SER A 218 -2.40 9.34 -2.23
N VAL A 219 -2.25 10.21 -3.22
CA VAL A 219 -3.36 10.73 -4.00
C VAL A 219 -3.39 9.96 -5.31
N ILE A 220 -4.51 9.32 -5.61
CA ILE A 220 -4.72 8.62 -6.88
C ILE A 220 -5.62 9.44 -7.77
N GLY A 221 -5.24 9.53 -9.04
CA GLY A 221 -6.00 10.18 -10.11
C GLY A 221 -6.45 9.15 -11.14
N ILE A 222 -7.74 9.20 -11.47
CA ILE A 222 -8.38 8.23 -12.36
C ILE A 222 -9.32 8.99 -13.29
N THR A 223 -9.32 8.61 -14.57
CA THR A 223 -10.33 8.98 -15.55
C THR A 223 -11.20 7.76 -15.84
N VAL A 224 -12.51 7.90 -15.76
CA VAL A 224 -13.45 6.77 -15.79
C VAL A 224 -13.71 6.31 -17.22
N GLY A 225 -13.61 5.00 -17.46
CA GLY A 225 -14.13 4.36 -18.67
C GLY A 225 -13.13 4.10 -19.80
N GLU A 226 -11.86 4.39 -19.61
CA GLU A 226 -10.77 4.07 -20.53
C GLU A 226 -9.74 3.16 -19.86
N GLU A 227 -9.00 2.38 -20.65
CA GLU A 227 -7.89 1.59 -20.12
C GLU A 227 -6.65 2.46 -19.88
N THR A 228 -5.80 2.07 -18.95
CA THR A 228 -4.55 2.77 -18.67
C THR A 228 -3.47 2.38 -19.65
N ASP A 229 -2.96 3.31 -20.44
CA ASP A 229 -1.78 3.12 -21.29
C ASP A 229 -0.50 3.47 -20.51
N VAL A 230 -0.51 4.61 -19.82
CA VAL A 230 0.61 5.09 -19.02
C VAL A 230 0.10 5.62 -17.69
N LEU A 231 0.71 5.19 -16.59
CA LEU A 231 0.52 5.77 -15.27
C LEU A 231 1.73 6.64 -14.90
N THR A 232 1.51 7.92 -14.59
CA THR A 232 2.56 8.78 -14.05
C THR A 232 2.55 8.74 -12.51
N SER A 233 3.59 8.19 -11.92
CA SER A 233 3.77 8.09 -10.47
C SER A 233 4.77 9.12 -9.99
N PHE A 234 4.32 10.13 -9.23
CA PHE A 234 5.13 11.16 -8.60
C PHE A 234 5.46 10.77 -7.17
N GLY A 235 6.73 10.93 -6.79
CA GLY A 235 7.14 10.74 -5.39
C GLY A 235 8.41 9.93 -5.17
N PRO A 236 8.86 9.86 -3.92
CA PRO A 236 8.19 10.41 -2.72
C PRO A 236 8.20 11.94 -2.69
N LEU A 237 7.02 12.53 -2.50
CA LEU A 237 6.82 13.99 -2.52
C LEU A 237 7.02 14.59 -1.12
N LEU A 238 7.74 15.71 -1.06
CA LEU A 238 7.87 16.54 0.13
C LEU A 238 6.93 17.75 0.05
N VAL A 239 6.80 18.48 1.15
CA VAL A 239 5.94 19.69 1.22
C VAL A 239 6.35 20.71 0.16
N ASP A 240 7.66 20.88 -0.04
CA ASP A 240 8.24 21.85 -0.97
C ASP A 240 7.99 21.50 -2.45
N ASP A 241 7.67 20.23 -2.75
CA ASP A 241 7.31 19.82 -4.11
C ASP A 241 5.89 20.29 -4.49
N ILE A 242 5.10 20.75 -3.51
CA ILE A 242 3.71 21.13 -3.70
C ILE A 242 3.53 22.61 -3.48
N SER A 243 3.26 23.32 -4.54
CA SER A 243 2.90 24.73 -4.47
C SER A 243 1.38 24.89 -4.43
N LEU A 244 0.87 25.50 -3.35
CA LEU A 244 -0.56 25.81 -3.25
C LEU A 244 -0.97 26.77 -4.39
N GLY A 245 -1.62 26.24 -5.42
CA GLY A 245 -2.14 26.96 -6.59
C GLY A 245 -1.37 26.76 -7.87
N ARG A 246 -0.17 26.25 -7.82
CA ARG A 246 0.63 25.97 -9.00
C ARG A 246 0.78 24.47 -9.29
N GLY A 247 0.38 23.59 -8.34
CA GLY A 247 0.52 22.14 -8.49
C GLY A 247 1.87 21.62 -8.03
N LEU A 248 2.37 20.58 -8.69
CA LEU A 248 3.67 20.00 -8.42
C LEU A 248 4.79 20.88 -8.99
N SER A 249 5.94 20.89 -8.30
CA SER A 249 7.17 21.45 -8.82
C SER A 249 7.58 20.72 -10.10
N PRO A 250 8.14 21.42 -11.10
CA PRO A 250 8.73 20.77 -12.28
C PRO A 250 9.83 19.75 -11.91
N ASP A 251 10.52 19.95 -10.80
CA ASP A 251 11.60 19.08 -10.30
C ASP A 251 11.09 17.94 -9.41
N ALA A 252 9.77 17.79 -9.25
CA ALA A 252 9.20 16.70 -8.47
C ALA A 252 9.57 15.34 -9.10
N PRO A 253 10.09 14.38 -8.30
CA PRO A 253 10.50 13.09 -8.83
C PRO A 253 9.29 12.32 -9.38
N PHE A 254 9.42 11.73 -10.56
CA PHE A 254 8.37 10.91 -11.16
C PHE A 254 8.91 9.68 -11.89
N LEU A 255 8.03 8.75 -12.18
CA LEU A 255 8.24 7.56 -13.01
C LEU A 255 7.00 7.36 -13.88
N GLU A 256 7.20 7.18 -15.16
CA GLU A 256 6.16 6.73 -16.08
C GLU A 256 6.16 5.20 -16.17
N LEU A 257 5.00 4.61 -15.97
CA LEU A 257 4.76 3.18 -16.02
C LEU A 257 3.94 2.88 -17.26
N GLU A 258 4.62 2.56 -18.36
CA GLU A 258 3.98 2.10 -19.58
C GLU A 258 3.38 0.71 -19.38
N ARG A 259 2.17 0.48 -19.86
CA ARG A 259 1.38 -0.74 -19.65
C ARG A 259 2.15 -2.04 -19.93
N GLY A 260 2.89 -2.12 -21.02
CA GLY A 260 3.62 -3.32 -21.41
C GLY A 260 4.70 -3.73 -20.40
N PRO A 261 5.76 -2.93 -20.23
CA PRO A 261 6.79 -3.17 -19.23
C PRO A 261 6.23 -3.33 -17.79
N TRP A 262 5.30 -2.48 -17.39
CA TRP A 262 4.68 -2.54 -16.07
C TRP A 262 3.93 -3.85 -15.83
N SER A 263 3.22 -4.36 -16.83
CA SER A 263 2.56 -5.67 -16.78
C SER A 263 3.55 -6.79 -16.47
N SER A 264 4.67 -6.84 -17.21
CA SER A 264 5.74 -7.81 -17.02
C SER A 264 6.39 -7.68 -15.64
N TRP A 265 6.76 -6.47 -15.22
CA TRP A 265 7.40 -6.22 -13.92
C TRP A 265 6.59 -6.69 -12.72
N THR A 266 5.29 -6.73 -12.84
CA THR A 266 4.38 -6.98 -11.73
C THR A 266 3.57 -8.27 -11.86
N ASP A 267 3.84 -9.11 -12.85
CA ASP A 267 3.02 -10.29 -13.15
C ASP A 267 1.53 -9.93 -13.27
N THR A 268 1.22 -8.84 -13.97
CA THR A 268 -0.13 -8.28 -14.12
C THR A 268 -0.85 -7.91 -12.80
N SER A 269 -0.10 -7.75 -11.71
CA SER A 269 -0.69 -7.29 -10.43
C SER A 269 -0.89 -5.77 -10.37
N TRP A 270 -0.31 -5.04 -11.34
CA TRP A 270 -0.39 -3.60 -11.46
C TRP A 270 0.06 -2.86 -10.19
N ALA A 271 1.03 -3.41 -9.48
CA ALA A 271 1.61 -2.74 -8.33
C ALA A 271 2.43 -1.54 -8.78
N VAL A 272 2.38 -0.45 -8.03
CA VAL A 272 3.17 0.77 -8.30
C VAL A 272 4.43 0.74 -7.43
N PRO A 273 5.63 0.74 -8.00
CA PRO A 273 6.85 0.61 -7.22
C PRO A 273 7.11 1.84 -6.34
N LYS A 274 7.68 1.61 -5.17
CA LYS A 274 8.20 2.67 -4.29
C LYS A 274 9.59 3.06 -4.78
N MET A 275 9.75 4.29 -5.28
CA MET A 275 11.02 4.77 -5.80
C MET A 275 11.78 5.63 -4.78
N PRO A 276 13.12 5.56 -4.77
CA PRO A 276 13.94 6.56 -4.09
C PRO A 276 13.74 7.96 -4.66
N ARG A 277 13.98 8.99 -3.83
CA ARG A 277 13.85 10.38 -4.27
C ARG A 277 15.02 10.81 -5.17
N ASP A 278 16.22 10.43 -4.81
CA ASP A 278 17.41 10.80 -5.58
C ASP A 278 17.47 10.03 -6.90
N GLU A 279 17.95 10.69 -7.94
CA GLU A 279 17.96 10.19 -9.30
C GLU A 279 18.85 8.95 -9.47
N VAL A 280 20.01 8.92 -8.79
CA VAL A 280 20.97 7.82 -8.90
C VAL A 280 20.37 6.54 -8.35
N SER A 281 19.86 6.57 -7.12
CA SER A 281 19.21 5.41 -6.49
C SER A 281 17.96 4.98 -7.25
N ARG A 282 17.21 5.92 -7.83
CA ARG A 282 16.05 5.63 -8.68
C ARG A 282 16.44 4.88 -9.94
N SER A 283 17.46 5.36 -10.66
CA SER A 283 17.99 4.70 -11.87
C SER A 283 18.49 3.28 -11.55
N ARG A 284 19.21 3.10 -10.43
CA ARG A 284 19.65 1.77 -9.98
C ARG A 284 18.46 0.85 -9.68
N THR A 285 17.42 1.36 -9.02
CA THR A 285 16.20 0.59 -8.73
C THR A 285 15.48 0.16 -10.01
N ILE A 286 15.32 1.06 -10.98
CA ILE A 286 14.69 0.75 -12.27
C ILE A 286 15.52 -0.31 -13.02
N THR A 287 16.85 -0.17 -13.02
CA THR A 287 17.74 -1.15 -13.65
C THR A 287 17.61 -2.53 -12.99
N ALA A 288 17.59 -2.60 -11.65
CA ALA A 288 17.39 -3.83 -10.92
C ALA A 288 16.02 -4.47 -11.24
N ILE A 289 14.95 -3.67 -11.29
CA ILE A 289 13.63 -4.16 -11.69
C ILE A 289 13.67 -4.74 -13.10
N GLY A 290 14.24 -4.04 -14.07
CA GLY A 290 14.34 -4.50 -15.45
C GLY A 290 15.13 -5.80 -15.60
N ARG A 291 16.25 -5.96 -14.88
CA ARG A 291 17.07 -7.19 -14.90
C ARG A 291 16.35 -8.39 -14.29
N LEU A 292 15.52 -8.15 -13.29
CA LEU A 292 14.89 -9.21 -12.50
C LEU A 292 13.47 -9.55 -12.96
N ALA A 293 12.85 -8.71 -13.79
CA ALA A 293 11.45 -8.87 -14.19
C ALA A 293 11.15 -10.22 -14.84
N ASP A 294 12.03 -10.68 -15.72
CA ASP A 294 11.86 -11.92 -16.49
C ASP A 294 12.38 -13.17 -15.77
N LYS A 295 12.92 -13.00 -14.55
CA LYS A 295 13.41 -14.15 -13.79
C LYS A 295 12.26 -14.93 -13.15
N PRO A 296 12.33 -16.26 -13.08
CA PRO A 296 11.33 -17.06 -12.39
C PRO A 296 11.22 -16.65 -10.91
N ARG A 297 10.06 -16.87 -10.32
CA ARG A 297 9.86 -16.57 -8.91
C ARG A 297 10.40 -17.69 -8.01
N LEU A 298 10.83 -17.33 -6.80
CA LEU A 298 11.50 -18.26 -5.87
C LEU A 298 10.74 -19.58 -5.66
N VAL A 299 9.41 -19.51 -5.63
CA VAL A 299 8.54 -20.67 -5.43
C VAL A 299 7.97 -21.24 -6.73
N GLU A 300 8.38 -20.71 -7.88
CA GLU A 300 7.90 -21.19 -9.18
C GLU A 300 8.46 -22.57 -9.50
N GLU A 301 7.62 -23.44 -10.05
CA GLU A 301 8.01 -24.80 -10.45
C GLU A 301 9.02 -24.75 -11.60
N GLY A 302 10.02 -25.63 -11.53
CA GLY A 302 11.09 -25.70 -12.55
C GLY A 302 12.27 -24.76 -12.28
N THR A 303 12.26 -23.99 -11.18
CA THR A 303 13.47 -23.28 -10.73
C THR A 303 14.46 -24.27 -10.13
N GLY A 304 15.76 -23.94 -10.13
CA GLY A 304 16.79 -24.78 -9.49
C GLY A 304 16.55 -25.04 -8.00
N LEU A 305 15.73 -24.23 -7.34
CA LEU A 305 15.30 -24.43 -5.95
C LEU A 305 13.97 -25.21 -5.84
N ASN A 306 13.25 -25.41 -6.93
CA ASN A 306 12.01 -26.17 -6.95
C ASN A 306 11.92 -27.08 -8.17
N PRO A 307 12.89 -28.01 -8.37
CA PRO A 307 12.99 -28.80 -9.60
C PRO A 307 11.88 -29.84 -9.74
N SER A 308 11.27 -30.29 -8.65
CA SER A 308 10.34 -31.43 -8.64
C SER A 308 8.87 -31.05 -8.46
N GLY A 309 8.52 -29.76 -8.58
CA GLY A 309 7.14 -29.28 -8.37
C GLY A 309 6.67 -29.35 -6.91
N ARG A 310 7.52 -29.70 -5.97
CA ARG A 310 7.25 -29.55 -4.54
C ARG A 310 7.63 -28.15 -4.13
N ALA A 311 6.63 -27.26 -4.08
CA ALA A 311 6.84 -25.87 -3.77
C ALA A 311 7.69 -25.67 -2.51
N ILE A 312 8.75 -24.88 -2.63
CA ILE A 312 9.41 -24.24 -1.48
C ILE A 312 8.34 -23.54 -0.68
N LYS A 313 8.35 -23.73 0.63
CA LYS A 313 7.43 -23.06 1.51
C LYS A 313 8.16 -22.00 2.31
N VAL A 314 7.64 -20.80 2.29
CA VAL A 314 8.08 -19.76 3.21
C VAL A 314 7.29 -19.90 4.50
N ARG A 315 7.98 -20.20 5.59
CA ARG A 315 7.40 -20.39 6.91
C ARG A 315 7.83 -19.28 7.86
N VAL A 316 7.01 -19.05 8.88
CA VAL A 316 7.31 -18.17 10.00
C VAL A 316 7.87 -19.00 11.15
N GLY A 317 8.77 -18.44 11.93
CA GLY A 317 9.33 -19.08 13.10
C GLY A 317 8.29 -19.58 14.09
N GLU A 318 8.64 -20.64 14.84
CA GLU A 318 7.73 -21.50 15.60
C GLU A 318 7.09 -20.79 16.80
N VAL A 319 7.77 -19.78 17.36
CA VAL A 319 7.38 -19.20 18.66
C VAL A 319 6.76 -17.83 18.49
N GLU A 320 5.48 -17.72 18.83
CA GLU A 320 4.82 -16.42 18.94
C GLU A 320 5.13 -15.76 20.28
N ARG A 321 5.90 -14.67 20.24
CA ARG A 321 6.40 -13.95 21.41
C ARG A 321 5.29 -13.47 22.37
N SER A 322 4.13 -13.11 21.85
CA SER A 322 3.01 -12.63 22.66
C SER A 322 2.43 -13.72 23.55
N VAL A 323 2.43 -14.97 23.06
CA VAL A 323 1.93 -16.15 23.74
C VAL A 323 2.96 -16.68 24.75
N TRP A 324 4.21 -16.78 24.34
CA TRP A 324 5.29 -17.44 25.09
C TRP A 324 6.24 -16.45 25.79
N LYS A 325 5.71 -15.34 26.28
CA LYS A 325 6.50 -14.25 26.86
C LYS A 325 7.29 -14.67 28.13
N LYS A 326 6.81 -15.65 28.89
CA LYS A 326 7.42 -16.10 30.14
C LYS A 326 8.60 -17.03 29.92
N GLU A 327 8.57 -17.78 28.81
CA GLU A 327 9.58 -18.77 28.42
C GLU A 327 10.76 -18.14 27.65
N ILE A 328 10.63 -16.87 27.28
CA ILE A 328 11.67 -16.10 26.60
C ILE A 328 12.40 -15.23 27.62
N CYS A 329 13.69 -15.51 27.83
CA CYS A 329 14.52 -14.79 28.80
C CYS A 329 15.83 -14.29 28.16
N ASP A 330 16.63 -13.58 28.95
CA ASP A 330 17.95 -13.15 28.51
C ASP A 330 18.90 -14.34 28.51
N TRP A 331 19.79 -14.41 27.52
CA TRP A 331 20.78 -15.48 27.40
C TRP A 331 21.79 -15.39 28.54
N ALA A 332 21.98 -16.47 29.29
CA ALA A 332 22.92 -16.60 30.37
C ALA A 332 23.92 -17.76 30.16
N GLY A 333 23.84 -18.50 29.05
CA GLY A 333 24.70 -19.63 28.73
C GLY A 333 24.47 -20.87 29.60
N LYS A 334 23.27 -21.03 30.15
CA LYS A 334 22.91 -22.19 30.96
C LYS A 334 22.56 -23.40 30.08
N SER A 335 22.75 -24.60 30.60
CA SER A 335 22.51 -25.86 29.88
C SER A 335 21.03 -26.11 29.53
N ASP A 336 20.09 -25.44 30.20
CA ASP A 336 18.66 -25.49 29.94
C ASP A 336 18.18 -24.41 28.93
N GLU A 337 19.11 -23.58 28.42
CA GLU A 337 18.81 -22.50 27.49
C GLU A 337 19.08 -22.94 26.05
N VAL A 338 18.15 -22.60 25.17
CA VAL A 338 18.26 -22.78 23.72
C VAL A 338 18.32 -21.40 23.06
N PRO A 339 19.20 -21.20 22.04
CA PRO A 339 19.25 -19.93 21.32
C PRO A 339 17.90 -19.58 20.68
N PHE A 340 17.38 -18.40 21.02
CA PHE A 340 16.12 -17.89 20.49
C PHE A 340 16.39 -16.75 19.51
N ILE A 341 16.13 -17.00 18.24
CA ILE A 341 16.48 -16.11 17.13
C ILE A 341 15.26 -15.28 16.74
N ARG A 342 15.45 -13.95 16.61
CA ARG A 342 14.45 -12.97 16.19
C ARG A 342 15.00 -12.08 15.07
N SER A 343 14.17 -11.30 14.39
CA SER A 343 14.61 -10.34 13.35
C SER A 343 15.78 -9.47 13.80
N SER A 344 15.78 -9.02 15.06
CA SER A 344 16.85 -8.17 15.59
C SER A 344 18.22 -8.85 15.72
N HIS A 345 18.29 -10.18 15.59
CA HIS A 345 19.53 -10.94 15.55
C HIS A 345 20.08 -11.12 14.15
N ILE A 346 19.29 -10.87 13.11
CA ILE A 346 19.71 -11.00 11.72
C ILE A 346 20.23 -9.65 11.26
N ASN A 347 21.51 -9.57 10.92
CA ASN A 347 22.18 -8.33 10.57
C ASN A 347 22.99 -8.52 9.28
N PHE A 348 23.24 -7.44 8.56
CA PHE A 348 24.13 -7.42 7.40
C PHE A 348 25.44 -6.76 7.80
N ILE A 349 26.51 -7.54 7.82
CA ILE A 349 27.85 -7.13 8.28
C ILE A 349 28.88 -7.58 7.27
N ASP A 350 29.74 -6.70 6.82
CA ASP A 350 30.84 -7.00 5.88
C ASP A 350 30.39 -7.75 4.61
N GLY A 351 29.24 -7.33 4.06
CA GLY A 351 28.70 -7.91 2.83
C GLY A 351 27.93 -9.21 3.01
N LYS A 352 27.75 -9.70 4.25
CA LYS A 352 27.09 -10.97 4.55
C LYS A 352 25.98 -10.84 5.58
N GLY A 353 24.98 -11.70 5.46
CA GLY A 353 23.98 -11.88 6.48
C GLY A 353 24.49 -12.76 7.62
N VAL A 354 24.45 -12.25 8.82
CA VAL A 354 24.96 -12.93 10.03
C VAL A 354 23.89 -12.95 11.13
N VAL A 355 23.97 -14.00 11.96
CA VAL A 355 23.14 -14.11 13.15
C VAL A 355 23.94 -13.61 14.36
N ALA A 356 23.67 -12.38 14.77
CA ALA A 356 24.31 -11.76 15.93
C ALA A 356 23.60 -12.22 17.22
N HIS A 357 24.03 -13.39 17.74
CA HIS A 357 23.52 -14.01 18.96
C HIS A 357 24.69 -14.46 19.85
N PRO A 358 24.64 -14.28 21.20
CA PRO A 358 25.74 -14.61 22.09
C PRO A 358 26.26 -16.04 22.01
N ALA A 359 25.41 -16.99 21.59
CA ALA A 359 25.79 -18.39 21.43
C ALA A 359 26.36 -18.73 20.05
N LEU A 360 26.19 -17.88 19.02
CA LEU A 360 26.42 -18.25 17.62
C LEU A 360 27.43 -17.39 16.89
N GLY A 361 27.69 -16.18 17.32
CA GLY A 361 28.52 -15.29 16.55
C GLY A 361 28.74 -13.92 17.18
N PRO A 362 28.90 -12.85 16.37
CA PRO A 362 29.18 -11.53 16.90
C PRO A 362 28.18 -11.11 17.97
N HIS A 363 28.69 -10.58 19.06
CA HIS A 363 27.88 -10.24 20.20
C HIS A 363 26.80 -9.23 19.84
N SER A 364 25.56 -9.59 20.19
CA SER A 364 24.42 -8.69 20.16
C SER A 364 24.06 -8.29 21.59
N GLU A 365 23.84 -7.01 21.81
CA GLU A 365 23.26 -6.48 23.07
C GLU A 365 21.76 -6.82 23.20
N ASN A 366 21.21 -7.62 22.29
CA ASN A 366 19.81 -7.96 22.26
C ASN A 366 19.41 -8.80 23.46
N LYS A 367 18.55 -8.26 24.28
CA LYS A 367 17.90 -8.95 25.39
C LYS A 367 16.85 -9.94 24.88
N LYS A 368 16.49 -10.92 25.71
CA LYS A 368 15.45 -11.92 25.38
C LYS A 368 15.83 -12.82 24.20
N SER A 369 16.98 -13.45 24.32
CA SER A 369 17.56 -14.32 23.29
C SER A 369 17.71 -15.80 23.70
N ALA A 370 17.16 -16.19 24.85
CA ALA A 370 17.08 -17.57 25.30
C ALA A 370 15.64 -18.08 25.33
N TRP A 371 15.45 -19.34 24.93
CA TRP A 371 14.22 -20.10 25.01
C TRP A 371 14.33 -21.17 26.08
N LYS A 372 13.32 -21.26 26.98
CA LYS A 372 13.18 -22.25 28.06
C LYS A 372 11.84 -22.99 28.00
N GLY A 373 11.07 -22.83 26.97
CA GLY A 373 9.81 -23.52 26.80
C GLY A 373 9.96 -24.98 26.34
N PRO A 374 8.86 -25.72 26.20
CA PRO A 374 8.87 -27.09 25.70
C PRO A 374 9.45 -27.14 24.29
N GLY A 375 10.32 -28.11 24.04
CA GLY A 375 11.18 -28.13 22.88
C GLY A 375 10.46 -28.23 21.54
N GLN A 376 10.89 -27.44 20.61
CA GLN A 376 10.93 -27.73 19.16
C GLN A 376 12.21 -27.08 18.63
N MET A 377 13.32 -27.72 18.87
CA MET A 377 14.58 -27.29 18.26
C MET A 377 14.63 -27.82 16.83
N SER A 378 15.12 -27.01 15.91
CA SER A 378 15.42 -27.49 14.57
C SER A 378 16.50 -28.55 14.63
N VAL A 379 16.28 -29.63 13.93
CA VAL A 379 17.25 -30.74 13.79
C VAL A 379 18.25 -30.50 12.67
N GLN A 380 18.14 -29.39 11.95
CA GLN A 380 19.02 -29.02 10.85
C GLN A 380 19.17 -27.51 10.73
N SER A 381 20.25 -27.08 10.05
CA SER A 381 20.47 -25.68 9.72
C SER A 381 19.39 -25.15 8.79
N ARG A 382 19.03 -23.86 8.93
CA ARG A 382 17.97 -23.20 8.16
C ARG A 382 18.44 -21.86 7.61
N ILE A 383 18.04 -21.55 6.38
CA ILE A 383 18.18 -20.21 5.83
C ILE A 383 16.99 -19.34 6.27
N VAL A 384 17.29 -18.21 6.87
CA VAL A 384 16.32 -17.32 7.50
C VAL A 384 16.40 -15.89 6.97
N CYS A 385 15.26 -15.19 7.02
CA CYS A 385 15.16 -13.77 6.71
C CYS A 385 14.37 -13.06 7.79
N GLN A 386 14.71 -11.81 8.05
CA GLN A 386 13.93 -10.97 8.98
C GLN A 386 12.55 -10.65 8.40
N SER A 387 11.46 -10.85 9.19
CA SER A 387 10.09 -10.52 8.78
C SER A 387 9.67 -9.12 9.21
N VAL A 388 10.40 -8.48 10.12
CA VAL A 388 10.13 -7.11 10.60
C VAL A 388 11.39 -6.28 10.41
N VAL A 389 11.29 -5.24 9.60
CA VAL A 389 12.41 -4.40 9.20
C VAL A 389 12.20 -2.97 9.66
N ASN A 390 13.26 -2.32 10.12
CA ASN A 390 13.22 -0.88 10.34
C ASN A 390 13.14 -0.17 8.97
N PRO A 391 12.22 0.78 8.77
CA PRO A 391 12.12 1.54 7.52
C PRO A 391 13.42 2.22 7.08
N ASN A 392 14.26 2.60 8.05
CA ASN A 392 15.53 3.27 7.84
C ASN A 392 16.73 2.30 7.82
N ALA A 393 16.49 0.98 7.81
CA ALA A 393 17.58 0.01 7.71
C ALA A 393 18.29 0.15 6.36
N GLU A 394 19.60 -0.03 6.37
CA GLU A 394 20.44 -0.03 5.17
C GLU A 394 19.94 -1.07 4.15
N ARG A 395 19.50 -2.23 4.65
CA ARG A 395 18.92 -3.30 3.83
C ARG A 395 17.55 -3.71 4.34
N ARG A 396 16.65 -3.98 3.40
CA ARG A 396 15.33 -4.56 3.68
C ARG A 396 15.39 -6.07 3.79
N LEU A 397 16.09 -6.72 2.86
CA LEU A 397 16.31 -8.15 2.88
C LEU A 397 17.69 -8.47 3.46
N VAL A 398 17.69 -9.27 4.51
CA VAL A 398 18.91 -9.85 5.07
C VAL A 398 18.67 -11.33 5.31
N TRP A 399 19.40 -12.16 4.59
CA TRP A 399 19.37 -13.60 4.69
C TRP A 399 20.60 -14.10 5.46
N ALA A 400 20.38 -15.00 6.39
CA ALA A 400 21.46 -15.61 7.19
C ALA A 400 21.18 -17.09 7.41
N VAL A 401 22.20 -17.85 7.81
CA VAL A 401 22.05 -19.24 8.21
C VAL A 401 21.96 -19.33 9.72
N VAL A 402 20.95 -20.02 10.21
CA VAL A 402 20.79 -20.38 11.62
C VAL A 402 21.12 -21.87 11.74
N PRO A 403 22.12 -22.26 12.55
CA PRO A 403 22.49 -23.66 12.73
C PRO A 403 21.38 -24.47 13.41
N GLU A 404 21.53 -25.78 13.41
CA GLU A 404 20.67 -26.67 14.19
C GLU A 404 20.65 -26.32 15.68
N GLY A 405 19.63 -26.78 16.40
CA GLY A 405 19.53 -26.55 17.83
C GLY A 405 18.97 -25.17 18.22
N CYS A 406 18.51 -24.34 17.28
CA CYS A 406 17.95 -23.03 17.53
C CYS A 406 16.41 -23.02 17.40
N VAL A 407 15.77 -22.09 18.11
CA VAL A 407 14.33 -21.81 18.03
C VAL A 407 14.12 -20.44 17.38
N LEU A 408 13.20 -20.37 16.41
CA LEU A 408 12.88 -19.12 15.69
C LEU A 408 11.62 -18.47 16.25
N GLY A 409 11.70 -17.16 16.50
CA GLY A 409 10.55 -16.35 16.82
C GLY A 409 9.74 -15.97 15.55
N ASN A 410 8.46 -15.67 15.73
CA ASN A 410 7.54 -15.30 14.65
C ASN A 410 7.89 -14.01 13.88
N SER A 411 8.94 -13.32 14.26
CA SER A 411 9.51 -12.18 13.51
C SER A 411 10.56 -12.60 12.49
N VAL A 412 10.82 -13.89 12.34
CA VAL A 412 11.76 -14.48 11.38
C VAL A 412 11.00 -15.37 10.42
N SER A 413 11.24 -15.24 9.12
CA SER A 413 10.80 -16.19 8.12
C SER A 413 11.95 -17.10 7.70
N PHE A 414 11.65 -18.32 7.26
CA PHE A 414 12.65 -19.24 6.73
C PHE A 414 12.12 -19.99 5.50
N LEU A 415 13.04 -20.47 4.66
CA LEU A 415 12.72 -21.32 3.53
C LEU A 415 12.72 -22.78 4.00
N ASP A 416 11.60 -23.45 3.81
CA ASP A 416 11.43 -24.89 3.97
C ASP A 416 11.75 -25.52 2.58
N LEU A 417 13.00 -25.89 2.40
CA LEU A 417 13.52 -26.39 1.13
C LEU A 417 13.11 -27.86 0.91
N PRO A 418 12.86 -28.28 -0.34
CA PRO A 418 12.74 -29.70 -0.68
C PRO A 418 14.02 -30.43 -0.33
N LYS A 419 13.88 -31.69 0.11
CA LYS A 419 15.04 -32.52 0.52
C LYS A 419 16.04 -32.69 -0.60
N GLU A 420 15.60 -32.83 -1.82
CA GLU A 420 16.45 -32.95 -3.02
C GLU A 420 17.37 -31.73 -3.19
N VAL A 421 16.89 -30.53 -2.83
CA VAL A 421 17.70 -29.31 -2.85
C VAL A 421 18.71 -29.29 -1.71
N GLU A 422 18.30 -29.68 -0.50
CA GLU A 422 19.19 -29.78 0.66
C GLU A 422 20.33 -30.80 0.42
N ASP A 423 19.99 -31.96 -0.13
CA ASP A 423 20.94 -32.99 -0.48
C ASP A 423 21.91 -32.52 -1.58
N GLY A 424 21.40 -31.85 -2.62
CA GLY A 424 22.21 -31.26 -3.69
C GLY A 424 23.15 -30.14 -3.19
N LEU A 425 22.65 -29.26 -2.30
CA LEU A 425 23.51 -28.28 -1.66
C LEU A 425 24.61 -28.92 -0.80
N SER A 426 24.26 -29.97 -0.06
CA SER A 426 25.23 -30.71 0.79
C SER A 426 26.30 -31.42 -0.04
N GLU A 427 25.90 -32.08 -1.13
CA GLU A 427 26.80 -32.74 -2.04
C GLU A 427 27.78 -31.78 -2.73
N LYS A 428 27.23 -30.65 -3.22
CA LYS A 428 28.01 -29.67 -3.97
C LYS A 428 28.98 -28.88 -3.09
N PHE A 429 28.59 -28.52 -1.88
CA PHE A 429 29.35 -27.62 -1.00
C PHE A 429 30.00 -28.34 0.21
N GLY A 430 29.84 -29.65 0.31
CA GLY A 430 30.42 -30.47 1.38
C GLY A 430 29.60 -30.51 2.67
N SER A 431 28.71 -29.56 2.89
CA SER A 431 27.70 -29.58 3.97
C SER A 431 26.50 -28.73 3.64
N LEU A 432 25.34 -29.02 4.25
CA LEU A 432 24.12 -28.21 4.10
C LEU A 432 24.37 -26.78 4.57
N GLU A 433 25.06 -26.58 5.68
CA GLU A 433 25.28 -25.24 6.24
C GLU A 433 26.08 -24.35 5.29
N VAL A 434 27.14 -24.88 4.67
CA VAL A 434 27.93 -24.15 3.67
C VAL A 434 27.11 -23.86 2.43
N GLY A 435 26.29 -24.81 1.96
CA GLY A 435 25.39 -24.63 0.83
C GLY A 435 24.31 -23.57 1.10
N LEU A 436 23.72 -23.57 2.30
CA LEU A 436 22.78 -22.53 2.72
C LEU A 436 23.46 -21.16 2.84
N GLY A 437 24.70 -21.10 3.29
CA GLY A 437 25.50 -19.86 3.34
C GLY A 437 25.66 -19.26 1.95
N PHE A 438 26.03 -20.08 0.99
CA PHE A 438 26.10 -19.68 -0.42
C PHE A 438 24.74 -19.18 -0.97
N LEU A 439 23.65 -19.91 -0.70
CA LEU A 439 22.31 -19.46 -1.06
C LEU A 439 21.94 -18.14 -0.39
N ALA A 440 22.32 -17.92 0.87
CA ALA A 440 22.11 -16.67 1.57
C ALA A 440 22.86 -15.50 0.91
N ASP A 441 24.10 -15.72 0.47
CA ASP A 441 24.88 -14.69 -0.23
C ASP A 441 24.20 -14.27 -1.54
N LEU A 442 23.63 -15.24 -2.28
CA LEU A 442 22.86 -14.96 -3.50
C LEU A 442 21.58 -14.15 -3.23
N LEU A 443 20.87 -14.51 -2.19
CA LEU A 443 19.65 -13.83 -1.79
C LEU A 443 19.94 -12.46 -1.15
N ASN A 444 21.20 -12.18 -0.80
CA ASN A 444 21.68 -10.90 -0.27
C ASN A 444 22.22 -9.96 -1.34
N THR A 445 21.97 -10.20 -2.62
CA THR A 445 22.40 -9.26 -3.67
C THR A 445 21.71 -7.90 -3.53
N GLU A 446 22.36 -6.85 -4.00
CA GLU A 446 21.82 -5.50 -3.97
C GLU A 446 20.55 -5.40 -4.83
N ASP A 447 20.53 -6.01 -6.01
CA ASP A 447 19.38 -5.98 -6.91
C ASP A 447 18.13 -6.59 -6.28
N LEU A 448 18.27 -7.70 -5.51
CA LEU A 448 17.13 -8.27 -4.77
C LEU A 448 16.65 -7.38 -3.62
N ASP A 449 17.57 -6.68 -2.94
CA ASP A 449 17.16 -5.70 -1.93
C ASP A 449 16.42 -4.52 -2.55
N LEU A 450 16.91 -3.97 -3.66
CA LEU A 450 16.24 -2.90 -4.41
C LEU A 450 14.86 -3.34 -4.92
N TRP A 451 14.77 -4.56 -5.47
CA TRP A 451 13.49 -5.17 -5.85
C TRP A 451 12.52 -5.24 -4.67
N SER A 452 12.96 -5.80 -3.56
CA SER A 452 12.12 -5.93 -2.37
C SER A 452 11.65 -4.59 -1.83
N ARG A 453 12.49 -3.56 -1.87
CA ARG A 453 12.12 -2.18 -1.46
C ARG A 453 11.08 -1.58 -2.40
N ALA A 454 11.25 -1.76 -3.70
CA ALA A 454 10.33 -1.23 -4.69
C ALA A 454 8.89 -1.77 -4.53
N TRP A 455 8.76 -3.05 -4.21
CA TRP A 455 7.45 -3.71 -4.08
C TRP A 455 6.93 -3.81 -2.65
N ALA A 456 7.64 -3.23 -1.68
CA ALA A 456 7.25 -3.26 -0.27
C ALA A 456 5.91 -2.56 -0.01
N ALA A 457 4.94 -3.29 0.54
CA ALA A 457 3.65 -2.73 0.93
C ALA A 457 3.70 -2.02 2.30
N ASN A 458 4.58 -2.47 3.18
CA ASN A 458 4.77 -1.97 4.55
C ASN A 458 6.15 -2.39 5.09
N ASN A 459 6.39 -2.17 6.38
CA ASN A 459 7.67 -2.49 7.04
C ASN A 459 7.87 -3.98 7.34
N ASN A 460 6.85 -4.82 7.14
CA ASN A 460 7.01 -6.26 7.26
C ASN A 460 7.43 -6.84 5.90
N VAL A 461 8.31 -7.82 5.94
CA VAL A 461 8.58 -8.70 4.81
C VAL A 461 7.60 -9.86 4.93
N ASN A 462 6.54 -9.84 4.14
CA ASN A 462 5.51 -10.86 4.19
C ASN A 462 5.96 -12.11 3.42
N ASN A 463 5.49 -13.29 3.81
CA ASN A 463 5.85 -14.54 3.14
C ASN A 463 5.61 -14.50 1.62
N TYR A 464 4.48 -13.91 1.18
CA TYR A 464 4.18 -13.79 -0.25
C TYR A 464 5.18 -12.87 -0.99
N GLU A 465 5.80 -11.89 -0.31
CA GLU A 465 6.85 -11.05 -0.91
C GLU A 465 8.12 -11.87 -1.13
N ILE A 466 8.45 -12.77 -0.19
CA ILE A 466 9.56 -13.71 -0.31
C ILE A 466 9.28 -14.72 -1.41
N GLU A 467 8.09 -15.30 -1.45
CA GLU A 467 7.65 -16.25 -2.48
C GLU A 467 7.78 -15.69 -3.90
N MET A 468 7.54 -14.39 -4.04
CA MET A 468 7.57 -13.66 -5.32
C MET A 468 8.93 -13.02 -5.62
N LEU A 469 10.00 -13.30 -4.83
CA LEU A 469 11.34 -12.85 -5.18
C LEU A 469 11.78 -13.47 -6.51
N PRO A 470 12.28 -12.66 -7.46
CA PRO A 470 12.86 -13.19 -8.69
C PRO A 470 14.16 -13.92 -8.36
N PHE A 471 14.28 -15.17 -8.78
CA PHE A 471 15.43 -15.97 -8.46
C PHE A 471 15.68 -17.06 -9.52
N GLU A 472 16.89 -17.15 -10.00
CA GLU A 472 17.30 -18.17 -10.93
C GLU A 472 18.55 -18.87 -10.38
N PHE A 473 18.47 -20.19 -10.26
CA PHE A 473 19.59 -21.04 -9.87
C PHE A 473 20.08 -21.75 -11.11
N ALA A 474 21.32 -21.50 -11.54
CA ALA A 474 21.88 -22.18 -12.70
C ALA A 474 22.17 -23.65 -12.38
N GLU A 475 21.65 -24.57 -13.19
CA GLU A 475 21.80 -26.03 -12.99
C GLU A 475 23.26 -26.52 -13.03
N ASP A 476 24.14 -25.83 -13.76
CA ASP A 476 25.55 -26.26 -13.95
C ASP A 476 26.51 -25.72 -12.90
N GLY A 477 26.01 -24.92 -11.96
CA GLY A 477 26.82 -24.36 -10.87
C GLY A 477 27.96 -23.44 -11.29
N SER A 478 28.05 -23.14 -12.58
CA SER A 478 28.97 -22.17 -13.13
C SER A 478 28.22 -20.87 -13.46
N GLN A 479 28.37 -19.92 -12.63
CA GLN A 479 27.88 -18.53 -12.81
C GLN A 479 26.41 -18.26 -12.49
N PHE A 480 26.25 -17.69 -11.34
CA PHE A 480 25.11 -16.87 -11.03
C PHE A 480 25.19 -15.59 -11.84
N SER A 481 24.47 -15.53 -12.95
CA SER A 481 24.46 -14.37 -13.84
C SER A 481 23.81 -13.10 -13.26
N LEU A 482 23.44 -13.11 -11.98
CA LEU A 482 23.05 -11.89 -11.25
C LEU A 482 24.25 -10.96 -10.95
N LEU A 483 25.49 -11.41 -11.17
CA LEU A 483 26.70 -10.66 -10.81
C LEU A 483 27.62 -10.32 -11.99
N SER A 484 27.27 -10.62 -13.22
CA SER A 484 28.13 -10.28 -14.35
C SER A 484 27.63 -9.07 -15.10
N ASN A 485 28.38 -7.98 -14.89
CA ASN A 485 28.44 -6.65 -15.53
C ASN A 485 27.41 -5.61 -15.13
#